data_2d9434f10895e805aa2dfc07d5d7a88d
#
_entry.id   2d9434f10895e805aa2dfc07d5d7a88d
#
_cell.length_a   1.000
_cell.length_b   1.000
_cell.length_c   1.000
_cell.angle_alpha   90.00
_cell.angle_beta   90.00
_cell.angle_gamma   90.00
#
_symmetry.space_group_name_H-M   'P 1'
#
loop_
_entity.id
_entity.type
_entity.pdbx_description
1 polymer ?
#
loop_
_entity_poly.entity_id
_entity_poly.type
_entity_poly.pdbx_seq_one_letter_code
_entity_poly.pdbx_strand_id
1 'polypeptide(L)'
;MFTIYGKEECPACYKVKVVFDMLGKPYEFKELHKDFTREEFESKFPNVLALPQVMLDDKVIGDANQTLKYLKEHRVYTNDT
;
A
#
# COMPACT_ATOMS: atom_id res chain seq x y z
N MET A 1 -8.63 7.81 -0.70
CA MET A 1 -7.25 7.88 -1.23
C MET A 1 -6.40 6.77 -0.65
N PHE A 2 -5.70 6.04 -1.49
CA PHE A 2 -4.78 5.02 -1.03
C PHE A 2 -3.47 5.63 -0.58
N THR A 3 -2.91 5.11 0.49
CA THR A 3 -1.58 5.51 0.98
C THR A 3 -0.73 4.26 1.11
N ILE A 4 0.44 4.29 0.49
CA ILE A 4 1.39 3.18 0.54
C ILE A 4 2.55 3.59 1.44
N TYR A 5 2.76 2.85 2.52
CA TYR A 5 3.90 3.05 3.40
C TYR A 5 4.99 2.07 2.99
N GLY A 6 6.09 2.57 2.51
CA GLY A 6 7.16 1.72 1.98
C GLY A 6 8.53 2.29 2.26
N LYS A 7 9.53 1.79 1.52
CA LYS A 7 10.91 2.23 1.67
C LYS A 7 11.62 2.11 0.32
N GLU A 8 12.82 2.66 0.25
CA GLU A 8 13.66 2.50 -0.93
C GLU A 8 14.12 1.04 -1.07
N GLU A 9 14.48 0.66 -2.28
CA GLU A 9 15.02 -0.66 -2.58
C GLU A 9 14.15 -1.78 -2.04
N CYS A 10 12.85 -1.62 -2.22
CA CYS A 10 11.88 -2.60 -1.75
C CYS A 10 11.12 -3.15 -2.95
N PRO A 11 11.46 -4.35 -3.43
CA PRO A 11 10.78 -4.93 -4.60
C PRO A 11 9.28 -5.05 -4.41
N ALA A 12 8.83 -5.43 -3.22
CA ALA A 12 7.40 -5.56 -2.95
C ALA A 12 6.69 -4.21 -3.00
N CYS A 13 7.35 -3.15 -2.50
CA CYS A 13 6.80 -1.80 -2.58
C CYS A 13 6.67 -1.35 -4.03
N TYR A 14 7.69 -1.61 -4.81
CA TYR A 14 7.69 -1.26 -6.23
C TYR A 14 6.56 -1.98 -6.96
N LYS A 15 6.40 -3.26 -6.69
CA LYS A 15 5.37 -4.07 -7.33
C LYS A 15 3.98 -3.50 -7.06
N VAL A 16 3.71 -3.11 -5.83
CA VAL A 16 2.43 -2.52 -5.48
C VAL A 16 2.21 -1.22 -6.24
N LYS A 17 3.23 -0.37 -6.30
CA LYS A 17 3.12 0.90 -7.01
C LYS A 17 2.83 0.67 -8.50
N VAL A 18 3.51 -0.29 -9.11
CA VAL A 18 3.30 -0.60 -10.52
C VAL A 18 1.86 -1.05 -10.78
N VAL A 19 1.33 -1.89 -9.90
CA VAL A 19 -0.05 -2.36 -10.06
C VAL A 19 -1.04 -1.21 -9.94
N PHE A 20 -0.83 -0.30 -8.98
CA PHE A 20 -1.67 0.88 -8.88
C PHE A 20 -1.64 1.71 -10.14
N ASP A 21 -0.43 1.90 -10.70
CA ASP A 21 -0.27 2.67 -11.93
C ASP A 21 -0.99 1.99 -13.10
N MET A 22 -0.86 0.67 -13.21
CA MET A 22 -1.50 -0.08 -14.28
C MET A 22 -3.02 -0.01 -14.20
N LEU A 23 -3.56 0.07 -13.00
CA LEU A 23 -5.00 0.16 -12.81
C LEU A 23 -5.51 1.60 -12.86
N GLY A 24 -4.62 2.56 -13.00
CA GLY A 24 -4.98 3.96 -13.02
C GLY A 24 -5.52 4.47 -11.70
N LYS A 25 -5.13 3.84 -10.59
CA LYS A 25 -5.60 4.25 -9.27
C LYS A 25 -4.59 5.20 -8.63
N PRO A 26 -5.04 6.39 -8.21
CA PRO A 26 -4.14 7.33 -7.55
C PRO A 26 -3.77 6.83 -6.15
N TYR A 27 -2.58 7.20 -5.71
CA TYR A 27 -2.10 6.84 -4.38
C TYR A 27 -1.05 7.84 -3.93
N GLU A 28 -0.84 7.87 -2.61
CA GLU A 28 0.26 8.63 -2.02
C GLU A 28 1.28 7.62 -1.51
N PHE A 29 2.56 7.82 -1.86
CA PHE A 29 3.63 6.96 -1.37
C PHE A 29 4.40 7.67 -0.28
N LYS A 30 4.46 7.06 0.90
CA LYS A 30 5.23 7.58 2.03
C LYS A 30 6.42 6.67 2.27
N GLU A 31 7.59 7.28 2.37
CA GLU A 31 8.85 6.56 2.45
C GLU A 31 9.41 6.59 3.86
N LEU A 32 9.84 5.42 4.34
CA LEU A 32 10.45 5.29 5.66
C LEU A 32 11.69 6.17 5.77
N HIS A 33 11.81 6.87 6.89
CA HIS A 33 12.90 7.81 7.22
C HIS A 33 12.86 9.11 6.42
N LYS A 34 11.93 9.25 5.51
CA LYS A 34 11.75 10.49 4.76
C LYS A 34 10.41 11.11 5.10
N ASP A 35 9.35 10.33 5.03
CA ASP A 35 7.99 10.81 5.28
C ASP A 35 7.44 10.32 6.60
N PHE A 36 8.02 9.29 7.17
CA PHE A 36 7.61 8.77 8.47
C PHE A 36 8.78 8.04 9.11
N THR A 37 8.74 7.93 10.44
CA THR A 37 9.75 7.19 11.20
C THR A 37 9.23 5.80 11.51
N ARG A 38 10.16 4.91 11.93
CA ARG A 38 9.78 3.57 12.37
C ARG A 38 8.79 3.63 13.54
N GLU A 39 9.01 4.57 14.45
CA GLU A 39 8.13 4.72 15.62
C GLU A 39 6.73 5.13 15.21
N GLU A 40 6.63 6.07 14.26
CA GLU A 40 5.33 6.46 13.73
C GLU A 40 4.64 5.29 13.04
N PHE A 41 5.41 4.49 12.31
CA PHE A 41 4.88 3.32 11.64
C PHE A 41 4.35 2.30 12.65
N GLU A 42 5.13 2.02 13.69
CA GLU A 42 4.73 1.05 14.71
C GLU A 42 3.49 1.50 15.47
N SER A 43 3.34 2.81 15.66
CA SER A 43 2.16 3.36 16.30
C SER A 43 0.91 3.15 15.46
N LYS A 44 1.05 3.30 14.15
CA LYS A 44 -0.07 3.16 13.23
C LYS A 44 -0.37 1.68 12.92
N PHE A 45 0.66 0.85 12.86
CA PHE A 45 0.53 -0.56 12.53
C PHE A 45 1.18 -1.42 13.63
N PRO A 46 0.53 -1.55 14.80
CA PRO A 46 1.09 -2.33 15.91
C PRO A 46 1.35 -3.77 15.50
N ASN A 47 2.50 -4.29 15.91
CA ASN A 47 2.88 -5.69 15.66
C ASN A 47 3.08 -6.04 14.19
N VAL A 48 3.24 -5.05 13.33
CA VAL A 48 3.51 -5.28 11.91
C VAL A 48 4.92 -4.79 11.61
N LEU A 49 5.74 -5.66 11.05
CA LEU A 49 7.13 -5.33 10.74
C LEU A 49 7.39 -5.23 9.25
N ALA A 50 6.47 -5.70 8.44
CA ALA A 50 6.70 -5.79 6.99
C ALA A 50 6.25 -4.52 6.27
N LEU A 51 7.00 -4.14 5.26
CA LEU A 51 6.64 -3.10 4.30
C LEU A 51 6.50 -3.78 2.94
N PRO A 52 5.63 -3.32 2.07
CA PRO A 52 4.77 -2.15 2.25
C PRO A 52 3.54 -2.44 3.09
N GLN A 53 2.94 -1.40 3.63
CA GLN A 53 1.61 -1.46 4.22
C GLN A 53 0.75 -0.42 3.53
N VAL A 54 -0.47 -0.79 3.20
CA VAL A 54 -1.35 0.06 2.41
C VAL A 54 -2.61 0.38 3.20
N MET A 55 -3.02 1.63 3.13
CA MET A 55 -4.27 2.09 3.74
C MET A 55 -5.17 2.69 2.67
N LEU A 56 -6.46 2.54 2.86
CA LEU A 56 -7.46 3.27 2.08
C LEU A 56 -8.16 4.19 3.08
N ASP A 57 -7.86 5.49 2.99
CA ASP A 57 -8.29 6.46 3.98
C ASP A 57 -7.84 6.01 5.36
N ASP A 58 -8.76 5.69 6.27
CA ASP A 58 -8.42 5.26 7.63
C ASP A 58 -8.43 3.75 7.79
N LYS A 59 -8.67 3.01 6.71
CA LYS A 59 -8.77 1.56 6.76
C LYS A 59 -7.48 0.91 6.32
N VAL A 60 -6.97 -0.03 7.13
CA VAL A 60 -5.78 -0.79 6.78
C VAL A 60 -6.18 -1.88 5.78
N ILE A 61 -5.53 -1.87 4.61
CA ILE A 61 -5.73 -2.92 3.62
C ILE A 61 -4.78 -4.08 3.90
N GLY A 62 -3.51 -3.77 4.19
CA GLY A 62 -2.55 -4.78 4.56
C GLY A 62 -1.24 -4.68 3.80
N ASP A 63 -0.52 -5.80 3.74
CA ASP A 63 0.78 -5.86 3.07
C ASP A 63 0.60 -5.99 1.55
N ALA A 64 1.70 -6.28 0.85
CA ALA A 64 1.67 -6.35 -0.61
C ALA A 64 0.67 -7.40 -1.11
N ASN A 65 0.72 -8.60 -0.55
CA ASN A 65 -0.16 -9.68 -1.01
C ASN A 65 -1.63 -9.36 -0.73
N GLN A 66 -1.90 -8.86 0.46
CA GLN A 66 -3.27 -8.49 0.82
C GLN A 66 -3.79 -7.35 -0.04
N THR A 67 -2.93 -6.39 -0.36
CA THR A 67 -3.30 -5.27 -1.21
C THR A 67 -3.59 -5.73 -2.64
N LEU A 68 -2.76 -6.60 -3.18
CA LEU A 68 -2.97 -7.09 -4.53
C LEU A 68 -4.26 -7.89 -4.62
N LYS A 69 -4.55 -8.67 -3.59
CA LYS A 69 -5.81 -9.41 -3.53
C LYS A 69 -7.00 -8.47 -3.47
N TYR A 70 -6.90 -7.44 -2.66
CA TYR A 70 -7.95 -6.44 -2.54
C TYR A 70 -8.22 -5.76 -3.89
N LEU A 71 -7.16 -5.34 -4.56
CA LEU A 71 -7.29 -4.67 -5.84
C LEU A 71 -7.88 -5.60 -6.90
N LYS A 72 -7.48 -6.86 -6.88
CA LYS A 72 -8.01 -7.85 -7.81
C LYS A 72 -9.50 -8.04 -7.61
N GLU A 73 -9.94 -8.18 -6.38
CA GLU A 73 -11.35 -8.39 -6.07
C GLU A 73 -12.21 -7.19 -6.44
N HIS A 74 -11.70 -5.99 -6.19
CA HIS A 74 -12.47 -4.78 -6.47
C HIS A 74 -12.36 -4.37 -7.94
N ARG A 75 -11.32 -4.79 -8.63
CA ARG A 75 -11.18 -4.49 -10.05
C ARG A 75 -12.22 -5.19 -10.90
N VAL A 76 -12.71 -6.33 -10.43
CA VAL A 76 -13.70 -7.10 -11.18
C VAL A 76 -14.94 -6.26 -11.47
N TYR A 77 -15.33 -5.42 -10.56
CA TYR A 77 -16.50 -4.57 -10.77
C TYR A 77 -16.30 -3.60 -11.92
N THR A 78 -15.11 -3.09 -12.06
CA THR A 78 -14.80 -2.16 -13.13
C THR A 78 -14.84 -2.88 -14.47
N ASN A 79 -14.36 -4.10 -14.50
CA ASN A 79 -14.27 -4.86 -15.75
C ASN A 79 -15.61 -5.35 -16.24
N ASP A 80 -16.59 -5.41 -15.38
CA ASP A 80 -17.91 -5.88 -15.75
C ASP A 80 -18.74 -4.83 -16.45
N THR A 81 -18.23 -3.63 -16.53
CA THR A 81 -18.95 -2.54 -17.17
C THR A 81 -18.61 -2.35 -18.65
#